data_1d3b522b1604a6074726ae65b3aabfef
#
_entry.id   1d3b522b1604a6074726ae65b3aabfef
#
_cell.length_a   1.000
_cell.length_b   1.000
_cell.length_c   1.000
_cell.angle_alpha   90.00
_cell.angle_beta   90.00
_cell.angle_gamma   90.00
#
_symmetry.space_group_name_H-M   'P 1'
#
loop_
_entity.id
_entity.type
_entity.pdbx_description
1 polymer ?
#
loop_
_entity_poly.entity_id
_entity_poly.type
_entity_poly.pdbx_seq_one_letter_code
_entity_poly.pdbx_strand_id
1 'polypeptide(L)'
;MKEIHLYSFFSGAGFLDLGFESEGYKIDFVNEYSSSFMEAYKYSRRKMNISAPQYGYYCGDINELLRGKLKKALQSHINDRKKVDLIGFIGGPPCPDFSVAGKNQGINGSHGKLTTSYKRAILLYEPDFFVFENVKGLWSTKKHKEEYKKIKRSLSKKGYVFVDKLVNSLEYGVPQERERVILFGIKYLLLDPDKKTARNILKNKFDWGSNKKYKLENILNCDWPTTSRFAENSNIDSPNNIFKELTIEYWFRKNDVYNHPNAINYFVPHSIDRFDTIAEGDVSKKSFKRLHRWRYSPTAAYGNNEVHLHPYKKRRITVAEALAIQSLPKKYELPQSMTKSEMFKTVGNGVPYLLSKGLACLLYTSPSP
;
A
#
# COMPACT_ATOMS: atom_id res chain seq x y z
N MET A 1 25.60 -8.71 -11.02
CA MET A 1 24.27 -9.15 -10.55
C MET A 1 23.25 -8.69 -11.57
N LYS A 2 22.24 -9.50 -11.86
CA LYS A 2 21.11 -9.08 -12.69
C LYS A 2 20.34 -7.95 -11.98
N GLU A 3 19.93 -6.93 -12.74
CA GLU A 3 19.03 -5.90 -12.20
C GLU A 3 17.61 -6.45 -12.09
N ILE A 4 16.80 -5.84 -11.23
CA ILE A 4 15.40 -6.23 -11.06
C ILE A 4 14.51 -5.11 -11.55
N HIS A 5 13.76 -5.40 -12.60
CA HIS A 5 12.87 -4.46 -13.27
C HIS A 5 11.41 -4.76 -12.98
N LEU A 6 10.66 -3.75 -12.57
CA LEU A 6 9.27 -3.89 -12.15
C LEU A 6 8.31 -3.23 -13.13
N TYR A 7 7.22 -3.92 -13.36
CA TYR A 7 6.04 -3.42 -14.07
C TYR A 7 4.92 -3.28 -13.03
N SER A 8 4.52 -2.04 -12.78
CA SER A 8 3.53 -1.70 -11.77
C SER A 8 2.13 -1.57 -12.38
N PHE A 9 1.17 -2.25 -11.75
CA PHE A 9 -0.24 -2.21 -12.15
C PHE A 9 -1.10 -1.74 -10.99
N PHE A 10 -2.14 -0.94 -11.28
CA PHE A 10 -2.95 -0.30 -10.25
C PHE A 10 -2.10 0.53 -9.28
N SER A 11 -1.15 1.26 -9.85
CA SER A 11 -0.11 1.93 -9.09
C SER A 11 -0.63 3.01 -8.13
N GLY A 12 -1.83 3.55 -8.36
CA GLY A 12 -2.32 4.70 -7.61
C GLY A 12 -1.34 5.88 -7.76
N ALA A 13 -1.03 6.54 -6.66
CA ALA A 13 0.03 7.56 -6.61
C ALA A 13 1.43 6.96 -6.33
N GLY A 14 1.60 5.65 -6.45
CA GLY A 14 2.89 4.98 -6.41
C GLY A 14 3.48 4.77 -5.01
N PHE A 15 2.66 4.59 -3.98
CA PHE A 15 3.17 4.35 -2.62
C PHE A 15 3.86 3.00 -2.50
N LEU A 16 3.29 1.95 -3.13
CA LEU A 16 3.91 0.63 -3.21
C LEU A 16 5.24 0.71 -3.98
N ASP A 17 5.22 1.31 -5.14
CA ASP A 17 6.37 1.45 -6.03
C ASP A 17 7.53 2.19 -5.34
N LEU A 18 7.23 3.27 -4.59
CA LEU A 18 8.24 4.06 -3.89
C LEU A 18 9.04 3.23 -2.87
N GLY A 19 8.39 2.29 -2.18
CA GLY A 19 9.08 1.38 -1.28
C GLY A 19 10.07 0.47 -2.02
N PHE A 20 9.69 -0.03 -3.19
CA PHE A 20 10.57 -0.84 -4.05
C PHE A 20 11.70 0.00 -4.65
N GLU A 21 11.40 1.19 -5.18
CA GLU A 21 12.42 2.11 -5.69
C GLU A 21 13.48 2.45 -4.64
N SER A 22 13.08 2.63 -3.37
CA SER A 22 14.02 2.93 -2.27
C SER A 22 14.97 1.78 -1.92
N GLU A 23 14.65 0.55 -2.36
CA GLU A 23 15.48 -0.65 -2.19
C GLU A 23 16.21 -1.06 -3.49
N GLY A 24 16.30 -0.14 -4.46
CA GLY A 24 17.09 -0.31 -5.67
C GLY A 24 16.39 -1.03 -6.83
N TYR A 25 15.09 -1.33 -6.73
CA TYR A 25 14.33 -1.83 -7.86
C TYR A 25 14.06 -0.73 -8.88
N LYS A 26 14.09 -1.09 -10.16
CA LYS A 26 13.78 -0.14 -11.25
C LYS A 26 12.34 -0.31 -11.71
N ILE A 27 11.55 0.75 -11.67
CA ILE A 27 10.21 0.74 -12.24
C ILE A 27 10.32 1.06 -13.73
N ASP A 28 10.05 0.09 -14.59
CA ASP A 28 10.15 0.24 -16.05
C ASP A 28 8.83 0.66 -16.70
N PHE A 29 7.71 0.29 -16.11
CA PHE A 29 6.38 0.58 -16.64
C PHE A 29 5.35 0.77 -15.53
N VAL A 30 4.43 1.71 -15.72
CA VAL A 30 3.38 2.03 -14.74
C VAL A 30 2.03 2.08 -15.42
N ASN A 31 1.06 1.34 -14.89
CA ASN A 31 -0.35 1.42 -15.28
C ASN A 31 -1.23 1.87 -14.12
N GLU A 32 -2.04 2.88 -14.39
CA GLU A 32 -3.09 3.37 -13.49
C GLU A 32 -4.30 3.84 -14.33
N TYR A 33 -5.50 3.55 -13.86
CA TYR A 33 -6.73 3.94 -14.56
C TYR A 33 -7.11 5.41 -14.36
N SER A 34 -6.93 5.91 -13.14
CA SER A 34 -7.28 7.29 -12.78
C SER A 34 -6.22 8.28 -13.24
N SER A 35 -6.61 9.24 -14.08
CA SER A 35 -5.71 10.29 -14.56
C SER A 35 -5.18 11.17 -13.42
N SER A 36 -6.00 11.47 -12.40
CA SER A 36 -5.58 12.25 -11.26
C SER A 36 -4.55 11.51 -10.39
N PHE A 37 -4.68 10.17 -10.25
CA PHE A 37 -3.71 9.36 -9.52
C PHE A 37 -2.41 9.19 -10.30
N MET A 38 -2.50 9.02 -11.63
CA MET A 38 -1.33 9.00 -12.50
C MET A 38 -0.57 10.33 -12.47
N GLU A 39 -1.27 11.47 -12.46
CA GLU A 39 -0.63 12.77 -12.29
C GLU A 39 0.04 12.92 -10.93
N ALA A 40 -0.60 12.47 -9.86
CA ALA A 40 -0.02 12.43 -8.52
C ALA A 40 1.27 11.58 -8.48
N TYR A 41 1.26 10.42 -9.16
CA TYR A 41 2.44 9.57 -9.30
C TYR A 41 3.61 10.33 -9.95
N LYS A 42 3.36 10.89 -11.15
CA LYS A 42 4.37 11.65 -11.90
C LYS A 42 4.87 12.87 -11.13
N TYR A 43 3.95 13.62 -10.52
CA TYR A 43 4.28 14.81 -9.75
C TYR A 43 5.19 14.50 -8.55
N SER A 44 4.82 13.51 -7.75
CA SER A 44 5.61 13.13 -6.58
C SER A 44 7.02 12.65 -6.95
N ARG A 45 7.16 11.89 -8.06
CA ARG A 45 8.48 11.42 -8.54
C ARG A 45 9.35 12.59 -9.00
N ARG A 46 8.78 13.55 -9.74
CA ARG A 46 9.51 14.79 -10.12
C ARG A 46 10.00 15.54 -8.87
N LYS A 47 9.15 15.70 -7.85
CA LYS A 47 9.51 16.38 -6.58
C LYS A 47 10.63 15.67 -5.81
N MET A 48 10.72 14.37 -5.93
CA MET A 48 11.77 13.55 -5.30
C MET A 48 12.99 13.29 -6.18
N ASN A 49 13.05 13.85 -7.40
CA ASN A 49 14.08 13.62 -8.41
C ASN A 49 14.25 12.14 -8.79
N ILE A 50 13.14 11.40 -8.85
CA ILE A 50 13.09 10.02 -9.32
C ILE A 50 12.80 10.03 -10.83
N SER A 51 13.62 9.31 -11.59
CA SER A 51 13.49 9.22 -13.05
C SER A 51 12.18 8.59 -13.49
N ALA A 52 11.69 8.99 -14.65
CA ALA A 52 10.52 8.37 -15.27
C ALA A 52 10.81 6.90 -15.64
N PRO A 53 9.79 6.02 -15.61
CA PRO A 53 9.92 4.64 -16.09
C PRO A 53 10.38 4.57 -17.54
N GLN A 54 11.27 3.63 -17.87
CA GLN A 54 11.84 3.51 -19.21
C GLN A 54 10.78 3.27 -20.30
N TYR A 55 9.77 2.44 -20.02
CA TYR A 55 8.67 2.15 -20.95
C TYR A 55 7.42 3.00 -20.64
N GLY A 56 7.58 4.00 -19.77
CA GLY A 56 6.62 5.07 -19.56
C GLY A 56 5.41 4.68 -18.72
N TYR A 57 4.37 5.47 -18.95
CA TYR A 57 3.12 5.43 -18.19
C TYR A 57 1.95 5.11 -19.10
N TYR A 58 1.07 4.22 -18.67
CA TYR A 58 -0.19 3.94 -19.33
C TYR A 58 -1.36 4.32 -18.42
N CYS A 59 -2.04 5.42 -18.74
CA CYS A 59 -3.25 5.86 -18.05
C CYS A 59 -4.47 5.27 -18.76
N GLY A 60 -5.00 4.15 -18.22
CA GLY A 60 -6.11 3.44 -18.84
C GLY A 60 -6.38 2.09 -18.23
N ASP A 61 -7.39 1.38 -18.75
CA ASP A 61 -7.82 0.07 -18.26
C ASP A 61 -6.74 -1.00 -18.53
N ILE A 62 -6.32 -1.72 -17.49
CA ILE A 62 -5.40 -2.86 -17.62
C ILE A 62 -5.85 -3.87 -18.69
N ASN A 63 -7.15 -4.03 -18.91
CA ASN A 63 -7.67 -4.96 -19.92
C ASN A 63 -7.29 -4.59 -21.35
N GLU A 64 -6.99 -3.34 -21.63
CA GLU A 64 -6.49 -2.88 -22.93
C GLU A 64 -5.05 -3.36 -23.16
N LEU A 65 -4.25 -3.45 -22.11
CA LEU A 65 -2.90 -4.02 -22.16
C LEU A 65 -2.91 -5.54 -22.44
N LEU A 66 -4.03 -6.21 -22.29
CA LEU A 66 -4.14 -7.67 -22.51
C LEU A 66 -4.55 -8.05 -23.94
N ARG A 67 -4.68 -7.08 -24.86
CA ARG A 67 -5.14 -7.31 -26.25
C ARG A 67 -4.52 -6.32 -27.25
N GLY A 68 -4.62 -6.66 -28.51
CA GLY A 68 -4.27 -5.77 -29.62
C GLY A 68 -2.82 -5.30 -29.66
N LYS A 69 -2.61 -4.07 -30.12
CA LYS A 69 -1.28 -3.44 -30.30
C LYS A 69 -0.57 -3.22 -28.96
N LEU A 70 -1.31 -2.78 -27.92
CA LEU A 70 -0.74 -2.52 -26.59
C LEU A 70 -0.18 -3.79 -25.96
N LYS A 71 -0.90 -4.94 -26.09
CA LYS A 71 -0.37 -6.23 -25.67
C LYS A 71 0.96 -6.55 -26.34
N LYS A 72 1.03 -6.41 -27.67
CA LYS A 72 2.23 -6.72 -28.44
C LYS A 72 3.41 -5.84 -28.02
N ALA A 73 3.18 -4.54 -27.86
CA ALA A 73 4.21 -3.60 -27.42
C ALA A 73 4.75 -3.96 -26.02
N LEU A 74 3.86 -4.14 -25.05
CA LEU A 74 4.26 -4.48 -23.68
C LEU A 74 4.96 -5.84 -23.62
N GLN A 75 4.52 -6.85 -24.40
CA GLN A 75 5.17 -8.15 -24.50
C GLN A 75 6.59 -8.03 -25.07
N SER A 76 6.79 -7.19 -26.10
CA SER A 76 8.12 -6.93 -26.66
C SER A 76 9.07 -6.36 -25.61
N HIS A 77 8.64 -5.31 -24.89
CA HIS A 77 9.44 -4.71 -23.82
C HIS A 77 9.84 -5.73 -22.74
N ILE A 78 8.88 -6.54 -22.28
CA ILE A 78 9.13 -7.58 -21.29
C ILE A 78 10.11 -8.62 -21.81
N ASN A 79 9.93 -9.08 -23.06
CA ASN A 79 10.81 -10.11 -23.66
C ASN A 79 12.23 -9.60 -23.85
N ASP A 80 12.39 -8.33 -24.26
CA ASP A 80 13.71 -7.73 -24.43
C ASP A 80 14.44 -7.60 -23.09
N ARG A 81 13.73 -7.16 -22.04
CA ARG A 81 14.31 -7.04 -20.71
C ARG A 81 14.67 -8.40 -20.12
N LYS A 82 13.84 -9.41 -20.27
CA LYS A 82 14.09 -10.80 -19.79
C LYS A 82 15.37 -11.44 -20.33
N LYS A 83 15.89 -10.97 -21.44
CA LYS A 83 17.16 -11.50 -21.99
C LYS A 83 18.35 -11.21 -21.07
N VAL A 84 18.27 -10.14 -20.30
CA VAL A 84 19.41 -9.65 -19.50
C VAL A 84 19.12 -9.58 -17.99
N ASP A 85 17.88 -9.30 -17.60
CA ASP A 85 17.48 -8.96 -16.23
C ASP A 85 16.28 -9.78 -15.72
N LEU A 86 15.95 -9.61 -14.45
CA LEU A 86 14.77 -10.21 -13.83
C LEU A 86 13.57 -9.25 -13.93
N ILE A 87 12.42 -9.81 -14.26
CA ILE A 87 11.16 -9.06 -14.38
C ILE A 87 10.20 -9.42 -13.26
N GLY A 88 9.80 -8.40 -12.49
CA GLY A 88 8.76 -8.51 -11.48
C GLY A 88 7.49 -7.73 -11.85
N PHE A 89 6.33 -8.28 -11.50
CA PHE A 89 5.08 -7.54 -11.50
C PHE A 89 4.68 -7.19 -10.08
N ILE A 90 4.34 -5.94 -9.83
CA ILE A 90 3.77 -5.49 -8.55
C ILE A 90 2.39 -4.88 -8.80
N GLY A 91 1.45 -5.12 -7.88
CA GLY A 91 0.12 -4.55 -8.03
C GLY A 91 -0.82 -4.84 -6.86
N GLY A 92 -1.64 -3.82 -6.56
CA GLY A 92 -2.73 -3.88 -5.60
C GLY A 92 -4.07 -3.59 -6.28
N PRO A 93 -4.69 -4.55 -6.99
CA PRO A 93 -5.98 -4.30 -7.64
C PRO A 93 -7.02 -3.86 -6.62
N PRO A 94 -7.76 -2.76 -6.89
CA PRO A 94 -8.74 -2.21 -5.95
C PRO A 94 -9.84 -3.23 -5.63
N CYS A 95 -10.20 -3.30 -4.35
CA CYS A 95 -11.09 -4.35 -3.84
C CYS A 95 -12.21 -3.82 -2.93
N PRO A 96 -13.03 -2.83 -3.36
CA PRO A 96 -14.20 -2.43 -2.58
C PRO A 96 -15.19 -3.58 -2.37
N ASP A 97 -15.24 -4.54 -3.30
CA ASP A 97 -16.14 -5.69 -3.25
C ASP A 97 -15.72 -6.80 -2.27
N PHE A 98 -14.47 -6.74 -1.76
CA PHE A 98 -13.96 -7.64 -0.72
C PHE A 98 -13.76 -6.94 0.64
N SER A 99 -13.96 -5.61 0.69
CA SER A 99 -13.84 -4.84 1.93
C SER A 99 -15.10 -5.04 2.80
N VAL A 100 -14.92 -5.22 4.11
CA VAL A 100 -16.01 -5.29 5.10
C VAL A 100 -16.84 -3.98 5.12
N ALA A 101 -16.23 -2.85 4.77
CA ALA A 101 -16.90 -1.55 4.65
C ALA A 101 -17.50 -1.29 3.25
N GLY A 102 -17.28 -2.18 2.28
CA GLY A 102 -17.73 -2.05 0.89
C GLY A 102 -18.99 -2.85 0.59
N LYS A 103 -19.33 -2.95 -0.72
CA LYS A 103 -20.56 -3.63 -1.18
C LYS A 103 -20.54 -5.17 -1.06
N ASN A 104 -19.42 -5.76 -0.63
CA ASN A 104 -19.22 -7.22 -0.41
C ASN A 104 -19.69 -8.14 -1.56
N GLN A 105 -19.60 -7.67 -2.81
CA GLN A 105 -20.05 -8.41 -4.01
C GLN A 105 -19.05 -9.46 -4.51
N GLY A 106 -17.80 -9.41 -4.00
CA GLY A 106 -16.74 -10.35 -4.40
C GLY A 106 -16.32 -10.21 -5.87
N ILE A 107 -15.92 -11.33 -6.49
CA ILE A 107 -15.45 -11.37 -7.89
C ILE A 107 -16.54 -10.93 -8.90
N ASN A 108 -17.80 -11.06 -8.56
CA ASN A 108 -18.91 -10.66 -9.43
C ASN A 108 -19.12 -9.14 -9.45
N GLY A 109 -18.58 -8.40 -8.48
CA GLY A 109 -18.57 -6.95 -8.49
C GLY A 109 -17.61 -6.39 -9.54
N SER A 110 -17.82 -5.12 -9.91
CA SER A 110 -16.99 -4.44 -10.91
C SER A 110 -15.49 -4.43 -10.55
N HIS A 111 -15.18 -4.37 -9.28
CA HIS A 111 -13.80 -4.35 -8.77
C HIS A 111 -13.22 -5.76 -8.55
N GLY A 112 -14.05 -6.78 -8.28
CA GLY A 112 -13.60 -8.17 -8.23
C GLY A 112 -13.06 -8.66 -9.57
N LYS A 113 -13.57 -8.11 -10.69
CA LYS A 113 -13.06 -8.33 -12.05
C LYS A 113 -11.61 -7.84 -12.22
N LEU A 114 -11.19 -6.77 -11.52
CA LEU A 114 -9.85 -6.22 -11.62
C LEU A 114 -8.78 -7.15 -11.00
N THR A 115 -9.12 -7.86 -9.93
CA THR A 115 -8.30 -8.96 -9.39
C THR A 115 -8.07 -10.05 -10.45
N THR A 116 -9.12 -10.39 -11.21
CA THR A 116 -9.02 -11.35 -12.32
C THR A 116 -8.19 -10.78 -13.47
N SER A 117 -8.28 -9.49 -13.78
CA SER A 117 -7.47 -8.83 -14.81
C SER A 117 -5.98 -8.83 -14.47
N TYR A 118 -5.61 -8.56 -13.21
CA TYR A 118 -4.22 -8.67 -12.77
C TYR A 118 -3.68 -10.11 -12.87
N LYS A 119 -4.46 -11.10 -12.40
CA LYS A 119 -4.11 -12.51 -12.63
C LYS A 119 -3.90 -12.82 -14.11
N ARG A 120 -4.77 -12.33 -15.01
CA ARG A 120 -4.63 -12.52 -16.46
C ARG A 120 -3.35 -11.89 -17.00
N ALA A 121 -2.96 -10.71 -16.52
CA ALA A 121 -1.70 -10.08 -16.88
C ALA A 121 -0.50 -10.98 -16.49
N ILE A 122 -0.48 -11.49 -15.26
CA ILE A 122 0.58 -12.41 -14.81
C ILE A 122 0.62 -13.68 -15.67
N LEU A 123 -0.54 -14.28 -15.98
CA LEU A 123 -0.63 -15.50 -16.80
C LEU A 123 -0.24 -15.26 -18.26
N LEU A 124 -0.44 -14.06 -18.78
CA LEU A 124 -0.16 -13.69 -20.17
C LEU A 124 1.32 -13.35 -20.39
N TYR A 125 1.87 -12.49 -19.53
CA TYR A 125 3.21 -11.94 -19.68
C TYR A 125 4.29 -12.76 -18.97
N GLU A 126 3.87 -13.63 -18.05
CA GLU A 126 4.71 -14.59 -17.33
C GLU A 126 5.97 -13.95 -16.71
N PRO A 127 5.84 -12.92 -15.83
CA PRO A 127 7.01 -12.35 -15.15
C PRO A 127 7.76 -13.43 -14.35
N ASP A 128 9.02 -13.18 -14.02
CA ASP A 128 9.84 -14.05 -13.21
C ASP A 128 9.27 -14.21 -11.80
N PHE A 129 8.79 -13.10 -11.24
CA PHE A 129 8.06 -13.09 -9.97
C PHE A 129 6.94 -12.03 -9.99
N PHE A 130 6.06 -12.10 -8.99
CA PHE A 130 5.03 -11.09 -8.80
C PHE A 130 4.73 -10.87 -7.31
N VAL A 131 4.28 -9.65 -7.01
CA VAL A 131 3.66 -9.27 -5.74
C VAL A 131 2.22 -8.88 -6.00
N PHE A 132 1.32 -9.51 -5.27
CA PHE A 132 -0.10 -9.21 -5.29
C PHE A 132 -0.52 -8.76 -3.89
N GLU A 133 -0.90 -7.50 -3.75
CA GLU A 133 -1.40 -6.92 -2.51
C GLU A 133 -2.92 -6.85 -2.53
N ASN A 134 -3.56 -7.08 -1.37
CA ASN A 134 -5.01 -6.95 -1.25
C ASN A 134 -5.46 -6.76 0.21
N VAL A 135 -6.74 -6.43 0.38
CA VAL A 135 -7.36 -6.26 1.70
C VAL A 135 -7.58 -7.60 2.43
N LYS A 136 -7.61 -7.57 3.78
CA LYS A 136 -7.87 -8.74 4.65
C LYS A 136 -9.13 -9.53 4.24
N GLY A 137 -10.18 -8.85 3.75
CA GLY A 137 -11.43 -9.47 3.37
C GLY A 137 -11.31 -10.57 2.29
N LEU A 138 -10.29 -10.49 1.42
CA LEU A 138 -9.99 -11.55 0.45
C LEU A 138 -9.59 -12.87 1.14
N TRP A 139 -9.00 -12.80 2.31
CA TRP A 139 -8.52 -13.95 3.09
C TRP A 139 -9.55 -14.46 4.09
N SER A 140 -10.30 -13.57 4.74
CA SER A 140 -11.15 -13.91 5.90
C SER A 140 -12.53 -14.43 5.52
N THR A 141 -13.12 -13.96 4.41
CA THR A 141 -14.48 -14.32 3.99
C THR A 141 -14.48 -15.65 3.24
N LYS A 142 -15.32 -16.61 3.64
CA LYS A 142 -15.38 -17.99 3.07
C LYS A 142 -15.48 -17.98 1.53
N LYS A 143 -16.41 -17.19 0.96
CA LYS A 143 -16.60 -17.06 -0.49
C LYS A 143 -15.34 -16.54 -1.19
N HIS A 144 -14.72 -15.49 -0.65
CA HIS A 144 -13.55 -14.85 -1.27
C HIS A 144 -12.32 -15.76 -1.17
N LYS A 145 -12.18 -16.52 -0.09
CA LYS A 145 -11.09 -17.49 0.12
C LYS A 145 -11.09 -18.58 -0.97
N GLU A 146 -12.25 -19.04 -1.42
CA GLU A 146 -12.33 -20.02 -2.53
C GLU A 146 -11.86 -19.40 -3.86
N GLU A 147 -12.24 -18.16 -4.13
CA GLU A 147 -11.77 -17.45 -5.33
C GLU A 147 -10.27 -17.20 -5.29
N TYR A 148 -9.74 -16.85 -4.13
CA TYR A 148 -8.31 -16.70 -3.92
C TYR A 148 -7.56 -18.03 -4.16
N LYS A 149 -8.11 -19.16 -3.72
CA LYS A 149 -7.57 -20.49 -4.03
C LYS A 149 -7.58 -20.78 -5.54
N LYS A 150 -8.65 -20.40 -6.27
CA LYS A 150 -8.71 -20.56 -7.74
C LYS A 150 -7.62 -19.74 -8.44
N ILE A 151 -7.37 -18.51 -7.99
CA ILE A 151 -6.27 -17.67 -8.49
C ILE A 151 -4.93 -18.40 -8.30
N LYS A 152 -4.64 -18.88 -7.08
CA LYS A 152 -3.40 -19.62 -6.76
C LYS A 152 -3.26 -20.89 -7.62
N ARG A 153 -4.34 -21.67 -7.81
CA ARG A 153 -4.32 -22.86 -8.68
C ARG A 153 -3.95 -22.51 -10.13
N SER A 154 -4.52 -21.43 -10.68
CA SER A 154 -4.23 -21.00 -12.05
C SER A 154 -2.75 -20.59 -12.22
N LEU A 155 -2.23 -19.82 -11.27
CA LEU A 155 -0.82 -19.40 -11.24
C LEU A 155 0.12 -20.60 -11.06
N SER A 156 -0.24 -21.56 -10.20
CA SER A 156 0.52 -22.78 -10.02
C SER A 156 0.62 -23.61 -11.30
N LYS A 157 -0.47 -23.72 -12.09
CA LYS A 157 -0.44 -24.42 -13.40
C LYS A 157 0.50 -23.75 -14.39
N LYS A 158 0.74 -22.43 -14.26
CA LYS A 158 1.68 -21.67 -15.09
C LYS A 158 3.14 -21.66 -14.57
N GLY A 159 3.46 -22.52 -13.62
CA GLY A 159 4.83 -22.70 -13.15
C GLY A 159 5.23 -21.79 -11.99
N TYR A 160 4.27 -21.19 -11.27
CA TYR A 160 4.60 -20.42 -10.07
C TYR A 160 4.53 -21.27 -8.80
N VAL A 161 5.45 -21.01 -7.90
CA VAL A 161 5.37 -21.35 -6.47
C VAL A 161 5.21 -20.05 -5.67
N PHE A 162 4.60 -20.11 -4.48
CA PHE A 162 4.25 -18.89 -3.74
C PHE A 162 4.21 -19.10 -2.24
N VAL A 163 4.38 -17.98 -1.56
CA VAL A 163 4.10 -17.77 -0.15
C VAL A 163 3.14 -16.60 0.01
N ASP A 164 2.29 -16.66 1.02
CA ASP A 164 1.33 -15.60 1.30
C ASP A 164 1.17 -15.41 2.81
N LYS A 165 0.96 -14.15 3.22
CA LYS A 165 0.76 -13.78 4.63
C LYS A 165 -0.17 -12.58 4.76
N LEU A 166 -0.93 -12.55 5.85
CA LEU A 166 -1.56 -11.35 6.35
C LEU A 166 -0.52 -10.59 7.18
N VAL A 167 -0.17 -9.39 6.76
CA VAL A 167 0.81 -8.53 7.41
C VAL A 167 0.14 -7.31 8.00
N ASN A 168 0.65 -6.81 9.13
CA ASN A 168 0.20 -5.57 9.74
C ASN A 168 1.27 -4.49 9.58
N SER A 169 0.88 -3.30 9.12
CA SER A 169 1.80 -2.18 8.87
C SER A 169 2.58 -1.75 10.10
N LEU A 170 2.00 -1.90 11.30
CA LEU A 170 2.66 -1.58 12.58
C LEU A 170 3.98 -2.33 12.75
N GLU A 171 4.05 -3.58 12.29
CA GLU A 171 5.25 -4.40 12.38
C GLU A 171 6.45 -3.81 11.62
N TYR A 172 6.18 -2.97 10.63
CA TYR A 172 7.18 -2.31 9.78
C TYR A 172 7.49 -0.86 10.21
N GLY A 173 6.92 -0.41 11.32
CA GLY A 173 7.15 0.95 11.84
C GLY A 173 6.21 2.01 11.27
N VAL A 174 5.13 1.61 10.61
CA VAL A 174 4.09 2.53 10.14
C VAL A 174 3.20 2.95 11.30
N PRO A 175 2.89 4.23 11.53
CA PRO A 175 2.01 4.69 12.62
C PRO A 175 0.54 4.45 12.31
N GLN A 176 0.20 3.28 11.78
CA GLN A 176 -1.16 2.92 11.38
C GLN A 176 -1.40 1.42 11.49
N GLU A 177 -2.45 1.04 12.17
CA GLU A 177 -2.94 -0.33 12.18
C GLU A 177 -3.66 -0.64 10.86
N ARG A 178 -2.96 -1.36 9.97
CA ARG A 178 -3.47 -1.68 8.63
C ARG A 178 -3.02 -3.07 8.21
N GLU A 179 -3.98 -3.97 8.07
CA GLU A 179 -3.72 -5.35 7.64
C GLU A 179 -3.88 -5.51 6.13
N ARG A 180 -2.93 -6.21 5.51
CA ARG A 180 -2.94 -6.52 4.08
C ARG A 180 -2.52 -7.96 3.82
N VAL A 181 -3.18 -8.60 2.87
CA VAL A 181 -2.77 -9.89 2.32
C VAL A 181 -1.71 -9.63 1.26
N ILE A 182 -0.55 -10.22 1.45
CA ILE A 182 0.52 -10.20 0.46
C ILE A 182 0.71 -11.60 -0.07
N LEU A 183 0.63 -11.75 -1.39
CA LEU A 183 0.99 -12.98 -2.10
C LEU A 183 2.23 -12.69 -2.94
N PHE A 184 3.31 -13.37 -2.63
CA PHE A 184 4.51 -13.42 -3.46
C PHE A 184 4.55 -14.73 -4.23
N GLY A 185 4.80 -14.65 -5.53
CA GLY A 185 4.97 -15.82 -6.39
C GLY A 185 6.19 -15.67 -7.29
N ILE A 186 6.92 -16.76 -7.50
CA ILE A 186 8.11 -16.83 -8.34
C ILE A 186 8.03 -18.04 -9.25
N LYS A 187 8.58 -17.97 -10.46
CA LYS A 187 8.73 -19.12 -11.35
C LYS A 187 9.59 -20.18 -10.65
N TYR A 188 9.08 -21.43 -10.54
CA TYR A 188 9.78 -22.49 -9.82
C TYR A 188 11.16 -22.79 -10.41
N LEU A 189 11.31 -22.71 -11.75
CA LEU A 189 12.58 -22.95 -12.46
C LEU A 189 13.70 -21.98 -12.04
N LEU A 190 13.38 -20.84 -11.44
CA LEU A 190 14.38 -19.93 -10.90
C LEU A 190 14.95 -20.40 -9.55
N LEU A 191 14.32 -21.36 -8.91
CA LEU A 191 14.72 -21.90 -7.62
C LEU A 191 15.24 -23.32 -7.72
N ASP A 192 14.53 -24.17 -8.47
CA ASP A 192 14.88 -25.59 -8.66
C ASP A 192 14.09 -26.18 -9.84
N PRO A 193 14.68 -27.11 -10.63
CA PRO A 193 13.96 -27.81 -11.71
C PRO A 193 12.77 -28.64 -11.21
N ASP A 194 12.84 -29.19 -9.99
CA ASP A 194 11.71 -29.85 -9.36
C ASP A 194 10.81 -28.85 -8.61
N LYS A 195 9.58 -28.76 -9.05
CA LYS A 195 8.60 -27.82 -8.49
C LYS A 195 8.29 -28.05 -7.00
N LYS A 196 8.37 -29.28 -6.50
CA LYS A 196 8.14 -29.62 -5.09
C LYS A 196 9.29 -29.11 -4.25
N THR A 197 10.50 -29.33 -4.69
CA THR A 197 11.73 -28.81 -4.09
C THR A 197 11.75 -27.30 -4.09
N ALA A 198 11.48 -26.64 -5.22
CA ALA A 198 11.36 -25.18 -5.33
C ALA A 198 10.35 -24.59 -4.32
N ARG A 199 9.20 -25.24 -4.13
CA ARG A 199 8.21 -24.82 -3.13
C ARG A 199 8.74 -24.91 -1.71
N ASN A 200 9.50 -25.97 -1.40
CA ASN A 200 10.09 -26.14 -0.06
C ASN A 200 11.19 -25.11 0.18
N ILE A 201 12.06 -24.87 -0.82
CA ILE A 201 13.08 -23.83 -0.76
C ILE A 201 12.43 -22.48 -0.46
N LEU A 202 11.40 -22.10 -1.24
CA LEU A 202 10.71 -20.82 -1.03
C LEU A 202 10.12 -20.72 0.36
N LYS A 203 9.42 -21.76 0.86
CA LYS A 203 8.81 -21.73 2.19
C LYS A 203 9.82 -21.62 3.32
N ASN A 204 10.96 -22.30 3.20
CA ASN A 204 11.97 -22.36 4.25
C ASN A 204 12.87 -21.12 4.29
N LYS A 205 13.14 -20.53 3.14
CA LYS A 205 14.04 -19.37 3.04
C LYS A 205 13.32 -18.01 3.05
N PHE A 206 12.01 -17.98 2.80
CA PHE A 206 11.25 -16.74 2.81
C PHE A 206 10.81 -16.37 4.24
N ASP A 207 11.66 -15.61 4.93
CA ASP A 207 11.40 -15.22 6.31
C ASP A 207 10.63 -13.90 6.39
N TRP A 208 9.33 -14.00 6.59
CA TRP A 208 8.44 -12.85 6.81
C TRP A 208 8.81 -12.00 8.06
N GLY A 209 9.71 -12.47 8.90
CA GLY A 209 10.14 -11.77 10.10
C GLY A 209 11.37 -10.89 9.90
N SER A 210 12.21 -11.18 8.89
CA SER A 210 13.55 -10.59 8.74
C SER A 210 13.57 -9.07 8.65
N ASN A 211 12.55 -8.45 8.07
CA ASN A 211 12.47 -7.00 7.88
C ASN A 211 11.40 -6.31 8.73
N LYS A 212 10.88 -7.01 9.74
CA LYS A 212 9.98 -6.41 10.71
C LYS A 212 10.77 -5.65 11.77
N LYS A 213 10.37 -4.42 12.02
CA LYS A 213 10.95 -3.59 13.07
C LYS A 213 10.46 -3.99 14.46
N TYR A 214 9.21 -4.44 14.56
CA TYR A 214 8.55 -4.76 15.80
C TYR A 214 7.75 -6.06 15.71
N LYS A 215 7.59 -6.75 16.85
CA LYS A 215 6.63 -7.85 16.99
C LYS A 215 5.24 -7.26 17.27
N LEU A 216 4.23 -7.68 16.51
CA LEU A 216 2.85 -7.17 16.64
C LEU A 216 2.31 -7.36 18.08
N GLU A 217 2.59 -8.50 18.69
CA GLU A 217 2.18 -8.82 20.05
C GLU A 217 2.67 -7.75 21.06
N ASN A 218 3.94 -7.34 20.96
CA ASN A 218 4.50 -6.32 21.86
C ASN A 218 3.83 -4.96 21.66
N ILE A 219 3.47 -4.62 20.39
CA ILE A 219 2.75 -3.37 20.10
C ILE A 219 1.34 -3.41 20.70
N LEU A 220 0.62 -4.51 20.53
CA LEU A 220 -0.77 -4.63 20.99
C LEU A 220 -0.87 -4.71 22.52
N ASN A 221 0.13 -5.27 23.20
CA ASN A 221 0.21 -5.36 24.66
C ASN A 221 0.86 -4.13 25.32
N CYS A 222 1.24 -3.12 24.54
CA CYS A 222 1.79 -1.88 25.10
C CYS A 222 0.69 -1.03 25.74
N ASP A 223 1.02 -0.37 26.85
CA ASP A 223 0.12 0.54 27.58
C ASP A 223 -0.07 1.86 26.81
N TRP A 224 -0.77 1.77 25.71
CA TRP A 224 -1.10 2.95 24.91
C TRP A 224 -2.05 3.89 25.66
N PRO A 225 -1.87 5.21 25.52
CA PRO A 225 -2.82 6.17 26.10
C PRO A 225 -4.25 5.87 25.65
N THR A 226 -5.15 5.99 26.60
CA THR A 226 -6.60 5.91 26.37
C THR A 226 -7.16 7.26 25.91
N THR A 227 -8.48 7.37 25.84
CA THR A 227 -9.13 8.63 25.52
C THR A 227 -8.94 9.68 26.62
N SER A 228 -8.68 10.93 26.21
CA SER A 228 -8.61 12.09 27.10
C SER A 228 -9.52 13.21 26.59
N ARG A 229 -9.98 14.08 27.51
CA ARG A 229 -10.82 15.23 27.12
C ARG A 229 -10.09 16.06 26.06
N PHE A 230 -10.79 16.41 24.99
CA PHE A 230 -10.24 17.31 23.98
C PHE A 230 -9.96 18.69 24.59
N ALA A 231 -8.76 19.19 24.35
CA ALA A 231 -8.37 20.56 24.66
C ALA A 231 -7.57 21.11 23.47
N GLU A 232 -8.08 22.15 22.86
CA GLU A 232 -7.47 22.73 21.66
C GLU A 232 -6.06 23.27 21.97
N ASN A 233 -5.11 22.95 21.10
CA ASN A 233 -3.69 23.32 21.22
C ASN A 233 -3.03 22.89 22.54
N SER A 234 -3.60 21.90 23.25
CA SER A 234 -3.00 21.38 24.46
C SER A 234 -1.64 20.76 24.19
N ASN A 235 -0.73 20.92 25.14
CA ASN A 235 0.54 20.21 25.18
C ASN A 235 0.43 19.09 26.23
N ILE A 236 0.68 17.85 25.81
CA ILE A 236 0.71 16.67 26.66
C ILE A 236 2.03 15.96 26.41
N ASP A 237 2.78 15.69 27.46
CA ASP A 237 4.07 15.00 27.36
C ASP A 237 3.92 13.57 26.86
N SER A 238 4.97 13.09 26.21
CA SER A 238 5.03 11.72 25.70
C SER A 238 5.10 10.75 26.88
N PRO A 239 4.26 9.72 26.93
CA PRO A 239 4.44 8.62 27.87
C PRO A 239 5.81 7.94 27.71
N ASN A 240 6.37 7.41 28.82
CA ASN A 240 7.72 6.87 28.81
C ASN A 240 7.82 5.49 28.12
N ASN A 241 6.88 4.60 28.32
CA ASN A 241 6.99 3.19 27.94
C ASN A 241 6.17 2.82 26.70
N ILE A 242 6.21 3.65 25.64
CA ILE A 242 5.50 3.40 24.40
C ILE A 242 6.46 3.33 23.20
N PHE A 243 6.01 2.75 22.10
CA PHE A 243 6.74 2.77 20.82
C PHE A 243 6.62 4.15 20.18
N LYS A 244 7.47 5.12 20.59
CA LYS A 244 7.41 6.52 20.15
C LYS A 244 7.31 6.68 18.63
N GLU A 245 8.06 5.89 17.86
CA GLU A 245 8.07 5.93 16.40
C GLU A 245 6.77 5.44 15.74
N LEU A 246 5.88 4.78 16.50
CA LEU A 246 4.54 4.41 16.04
C LEU A 246 3.49 5.47 16.36
N THR A 247 3.86 6.61 16.95
CA THR A 247 2.91 7.65 17.33
C THR A 247 2.66 8.66 16.21
N ILE A 248 1.46 9.21 16.21
CA ILE A 248 1.04 10.27 15.27
C ILE A 248 1.94 11.49 15.41
N GLU A 249 2.20 11.94 16.65
CA GLU A 249 3.00 13.13 16.91
C GLU A 249 4.45 12.99 16.42
N TYR A 250 5.06 11.81 16.60
CA TYR A 250 6.40 11.54 16.08
C TYR A 250 6.46 11.78 14.56
N TRP A 251 5.49 11.26 13.81
CA TRP A 251 5.45 11.39 12.37
C TRP A 251 5.09 12.80 11.90
N PHE A 252 4.22 13.51 12.64
CA PHE A 252 3.91 14.89 12.34
C PHE A 252 5.16 15.78 12.49
N ARG A 253 5.93 15.60 13.56
CA ARG A 253 7.22 16.32 13.76
C ARG A 253 8.27 15.91 12.74
N LYS A 254 8.47 14.60 12.52
CA LYS A 254 9.46 14.06 11.59
C LYS A 254 9.25 14.58 10.16
N ASN A 255 8.02 14.66 9.72
CA ASN A 255 7.67 15.12 8.38
C ASN A 255 7.42 16.61 8.30
N ASP A 256 7.51 17.34 9.43
CA ASP A 256 7.26 18.79 9.48
C ASP A 256 5.94 19.14 8.76
N VAL A 257 4.86 18.44 9.15
CA VAL A 257 3.59 18.47 8.43
C VAL A 257 2.95 19.84 8.33
N TYR A 258 3.30 20.77 9.23
CA TYR A 258 2.77 22.13 9.25
C TYR A 258 3.39 23.04 8.18
N ASN A 259 4.63 22.78 7.78
CA ASN A 259 5.34 23.49 6.72
C ASN A 259 5.33 22.73 5.38
N HIS A 260 4.61 21.60 5.32
CA HIS A 260 4.51 20.80 4.11
C HIS A 260 3.56 21.45 3.08
N PRO A 261 3.82 21.39 1.77
CA PRO A 261 2.97 21.99 0.73
C PRO A 261 1.50 21.56 0.78
N ASN A 262 1.21 20.34 1.23
CA ASN A 262 -0.16 19.84 1.41
C ASN A 262 -0.75 20.12 2.81
N ALA A 263 -0.16 20.98 3.62
CA ALA A 263 -0.68 21.37 4.94
C ALA A 263 -2.00 22.16 4.87
N ILE A 264 -2.24 22.85 3.75
CA ILE A 264 -3.45 23.64 3.51
C ILE A 264 -4.63 22.81 3.00
N ASN A 265 -4.38 21.55 2.60
CA ASN A 265 -5.39 20.70 2.00
C ASN A 265 -6.13 19.89 3.07
N TYR A 266 -7.24 20.38 3.57
CA TYR A 266 -8.13 19.67 4.51
C TYR A 266 -9.59 20.04 4.29
N PHE A 267 -10.50 19.19 4.74
CA PHE A 267 -11.92 19.45 4.65
C PHE A 267 -12.37 20.38 5.77
N VAL A 268 -13.02 21.47 5.39
CA VAL A 268 -13.69 22.39 6.32
C VAL A 268 -15.19 22.03 6.33
N PRO A 269 -15.72 21.46 7.40
CA PRO A 269 -17.14 21.15 7.50
C PRO A 269 -17.97 22.42 7.74
N HIS A 270 -19.26 22.36 7.45
CA HIS A 270 -20.20 23.48 7.70
C HIS A 270 -20.33 23.82 9.20
N SER A 271 -20.27 22.82 10.09
CA SER A 271 -20.21 23.01 11.54
C SER A 271 -19.09 22.18 12.14
N ILE A 272 -18.40 22.77 13.11
CA ILE A 272 -17.33 22.16 13.90
C ILE A 272 -17.71 22.00 15.38
N ASP A 273 -18.95 22.30 15.77
CA ASP A 273 -19.39 22.32 17.17
C ASP A 273 -19.23 20.97 17.85
N ARG A 274 -19.51 19.89 17.10
CA ARG A 274 -19.31 18.52 17.60
C ARG A 274 -17.85 18.14 17.79
N PHE A 275 -16.90 18.90 17.25
CA PHE A 275 -15.49 18.53 17.37
C PHE A 275 -14.98 18.68 18.80
N ASP A 276 -15.51 19.59 19.57
CA ASP A 276 -15.11 19.79 20.98
C ASP A 276 -15.59 18.67 21.90
N THR A 277 -16.66 17.98 21.52
CA THR A 277 -17.23 16.88 22.33
C THR A 277 -16.56 15.53 22.09
N ILE A 278 -15.67 15.41 21.10
CA ILE A 278 -15.02 14.16 20.75
C ILE A 278 -13.64 14.14 21.39
N ALA A 279 -13.46 13.23 22.35
CA ALA A 279 -12.21 13.09 23.09
C ALA A 279 -11.01 12.75 22.19
N GLU A 280 -9.81 13.20 22.56
CA GLU A 280 -8.57 12.77 21.91
C GLU A 280 -8.43 11.24 22.10
N GLY A 281 -8.19 10.50 21.01
CA GLY A 281 -8.13 9.05 20.99
C GLY A 281 -9.49 8.34 20.81
N ASP A 282 -10.61 9.05 20.72
CA ASP A 282 -11.91 8.41 20.46
C ASP A 282 -12.03 8.01 18.97
N VAL A 283 -11.85 6.74 18.72
CA VAL A 283 -11.97 6.09 17.41
C VAL A 283 -13.11 5.08 17.36
N SER A 284 -14.02 5.10 18.32
CA SER A 284 -15.11 4.14 18.48
C SER A 284 -16.15 4.20 17.37
N LYS A 285 -16.43 5.40 16.87
CA LYS A 285 -17.46 5.65 15.83
C LYS A 285 -16.87 5.56 14.43
N LYS A 286 -17.70 5.24 13.44
CA LYS A 286 -17.29 5.21 12.03
C LYS A 286 -16.86 6.59 11.54
N SER A 287 -17.62 7.62 11.82
CA SER A 287 -17.34 9.02 11.46
C SER A 287 -16.74 9.77 12.65
N PHE A 288 -15.98 10.82 12.37
CA PHE A 288 -15.40 11.70 13.40
C PHE A 288 -14.45 11.00 14.38
N LYS A 289 -13.71 9.99 13.93
CA LYS A 289 -12.62 9.42 14.74
C LYS A 289 -11.58 10.49 15.02
N ARG A 290 -11.31 10.77 16.29
CA ARG A 290 -10.22 11.65 16.68
C ARG A 290 -8.98 10.83 16.99
N LEU A 291 -7.87 11.15 16.34
CA LEU A 291 -6.59 10.49 16.61
C LEU A 291 -6.08 10.85 18.02
N HIS A 292 -5.21 10.01 18.57
CA HIS A 292 -4.42 10.32 19.76
C HIS A 292 -2.98 10.64 19.36
N ARG A 293 -2.41 11.76 19.85
CA ARG A 293 -1.05 12.17 19.49
C ARG A 293 0.01 11.11 19.81
N TRP A 294 -0.12 10.42 20.92
CA TRP A 294 0.80 9.42 21.41
C TRP A 294 0.34 7.97 21.17
N ARG A 295 -0.36 7.75 20.08
CA ARG A 295 -0.79 6.44 19.63
C ARG A 295 -0.74 6.35 18.12
N TYR A 296 -0.76 5.13 17.58
CA TYR A 296 -0.91 4.90 16.14
C TYR A 296 -2.36 5.17 15.65
N SER A 297 -2.50 5.44 14.36
CA SER A 297 -3.79 5.66 13.71
C SER A 297 -4.52 4.32 13.48
N PRO A 298 -5.85 4.28 13.60
CA PRO A 298 -6.62 3.22 12.95
C PRO A 298 -6.42 3.26 11.44
N THR A 299 -6.89 2.21 10.73
CA THR A 299 -6.78 2.16 9.25
C THR A 299 -7.37 3.43 8.60
N ALA A 300 -6.57 4.08 7.77
CA ALA A 300 -6.98 5.20 6.94
C ALA A 300 -7.93 4.71 5.84
N ALA A 301 -9.22 4.89 6.04
CA ALA A 301 -10.27 4.62 5.07
C ALA A 301 -10.92 5.95 4.66
N TYR A 302 -10.15 6.81 4.02
CA TYR A 302 -10.54 8.20 3.72
C TYR A 302 -11.49 8.26 2.51
N GLY A 303 -12.70 7.72 2.71
CA GLY A 303 -13.84 7.96 1.83
C GLY A 303 -14.72 9.07 2.41
N ASN A 304 -15.33 9.89 1.58
CA ASN A 304 -16.28 10.96 1.89
C ASN A 304 -16.13 11.61 3.28
N ASN A 305 -16.80 11.30 4.32
CA ASN A 305 -16.73 11.97 5.62
C ASN A 305 -15.91 11.24 6.68
N GLU A 306 -15.04 10.28 6.29
CA GLU A 306 -14.31 9.44 7.22
C GLU A 306 -12.88 9.92 7.54
N VAL A 307 -12.47 11.10 7.03
CA VAL A 307 -11.18 11.68 7.37
C VAL A 307 -11.11 11.99 8.86
N HIS A 308 -10.07 11.52 9.51
CA HIS A 308 -9.89 11.62 10.95
C HIS A 308 -9.85 13.08 11.45
N LEU A 309 -10.23 13.31 12.71
CA LEU A 309 -9.99 14.55 13.41
C LEU A 309 -8.55 14.62 13.92
N HIS A 310 -7.97 15.82 13.88
CA HIS A 310 -6.66 16.08 14.44
C HIS A 310 -6.67 15.86 15.97
N PRO A 311 -5.60 15.33 16.57
CA PRO A 311 -5.59 15.06 18.02
C PRO A 311 -5.98 16.24 18.89
N TYR A 312 -5.37 17.41 18.67
CA TYR A 312 -5.49 18.61 19.50
C TYR A 312 -5.80 19.89 18.71
N LYS A 313 -6.27 19.80 17.45
CA LYS A 313 -6.81 20.95 16.70
C LYS A 313 -8.27 20.70 16.36
N LYS A 314 -9.07 21.76 16.37
CA LYS A 314 -10.51 21.71 16.08
C LYS A 314 -10.78 21.60 14.58
N ARG A 315 -10.13 20.61 13.92
CA ARG A 315 -10.27 20.34 12.49
C ARG A 315 -10.02 18.89 12.14
N ARG A 316 -10.31 18.50 10.93
CA ARG A 316 -9.83 17.26 10.34
C ARG A 316 -8.33 17.36 10.07
N ILE A 317 -7.67 16.20 9.93
CA ILE A 317 -6.27 16.16 9.50
C ILE A 317 -6.14 16.70 8.08
N THR A 318 -4.96 17.25 7.80
CA THR A 318 -4.55 17.67 6.46
C THR A 318 -4.07 16.51 5.63
N VAL A 319 -3.91 16.72 4.33
CA VAL A 319 -3.29 15.74 3.43
C VAL A 319 -1.84 15.47 3.84
N ALA A 320 -1.09 16.50 4.27
CA ALA A 320 0.28 16.32 4.79
C ALA A 320 0.32 15.37 6.00
N GLU A 321 -0.59 15.56 6.95
CA GLU A 321 -0.73 14.68 8.12
C GLU A 321 -1.14 13.26 7.71
N ALA A 322 -2.01 13.11 6.73
CA ALA A 322 -2.41 11.81 6.21
C ALA A 322 -1.27 11.09 5.47
N LEU A 323 -0.43 11.81 4.71
CA LEU A 323 0.79 11.27 4.08
C LEU A 323 1.81 10.80 5.12
N ALA A 324 1.98 11.56 6.22
CA ALA A 324 2.84 11.17 7.33
C ALA A 324 2.35 9.88 8.02
N ILE A 325 1.04 9.71 8.22
CA ILE A 325 0.43 8.50 8.75
C ILE A 325 0.67 7.28 7.84
N GLN A 326 0.79 7.49 6.53
CA GLN A 326 1.19 6.45 5.57
C GLN A 326 2.72 6.25 5.52
N SER A 327 3.46 6.86 6.45
CA SER A 327 4.93 6.80 6.55
C SER A 327 5.68 7.27 5.30
N LEU A 328 5.06 8.08 4.45
CA LEU A 328 5.73 8.63 3.27
C LEU A 328 6.85 9.60 3.68
N PRO A 329 7.91 9.74 2.88
CA PRO A 329 8.96 10.71 3.17
C PRO A 329 8.44 12.15 3.06
N LYS A 330 9.04 13.09 3.83
CA LYS A 330 8.67 14.52 3.85
C LYS A 330 8.61 15.15 2.43
N LYS A 331 9.44 14.69 1.50
CA LYS A 331 9.50 15.20 0.12
C LYS A 331 8.35 14.71 -0.79
N TYR A 332 7.54 13.75 -0.29
CA TYR A 332 6.42 13.25 -1.07
C TYR A 332 5.26 14.25 -1.05
N GLU A 333 4.90 14.79 -2.20
CA GLU A 333 3.85 15.80 -2.36
C GLU A 333 2.78 15.33 -3.33
N LEU A 334 1.53 15.73 -3.10
CA LEU A 334 0.45 15.64 -4.07
C LEU A 334 0.23 16.99 -4.77
N PRO A 335 -0.10 16.99 -6.08
CA PRO A 335 -0.29 18.23 -6.83
C PRO A 335 -1.52 19.00 -6.36
N GLN A 336 -1.42 20.33 -6.32
CA GLN A 336 -2.53 21.20 -5.89
C GLN A 336 -3.72 21.22 -6.88
N SER A 337 -3.52 20.71 -8.09
CA SER A 337 -4.59 20.50 -9.10
C SER A 337 -5.58 19.40 -8.72
N MET A 338 -5.22 18.50 -7.80
CA MET A 338 -6.15 17.47 -7.31
C MET A 338 -7.21 18.06 -6.39
N THR A 339 -8.42 17.53 -6.49
CA THR A 339 -9.44 17.81 -5.47
C THR A 339 -9.05 17.17 -4.13
N LYS A 340 -9.49 17.76 -3.01
CA LYS A 340 -9.25 17.19 -1.67
C LYS A 340 -9.77 15.75 -1.56
N SER A 341 -10.91 15.46 -2.17
CA SER A 341 -11.48 14.11 -2.20
C SER A 341 -10.56 13.10 -2.89
N GLU A 342 -9.97 13.46 -4.01
CA GLU A 342 -9.00 12.61 -4.72
C GLU A 342 -7.71 12.45 -3.92
N MET A 343 -7.18 13.55 -3.31
CA MET A 343 -6.01 13.48 -2.45
C MET A 343 -6.21 12.49 -1.31
N PHE A 344 -7.29 12.61 -0.53
CA PHE A 344 -7.57 11.71 0.58
C PHE A 344 -7.86 10.28 0.11
N LYS A 345 -8.56 10.10 -1.01
CA LYS A 345 -8.84 8.78 -1.58
C LYS A 345 -7.57 8.07 -2.00
N THR A 346 -6.62 8.76 -2.65
CA THR A 346 -5.35 8.15 -3.03
C THR A 346 -4.49 7.78 -1.82
N VAL A 347 -4.50 8.62 -0.76
CA VAL A 347 -3.81 8.31 0.51
C VAL A 347 -4.43 7.10 1.20
N GLY A 348 -5.77 7.04 1.28
CA GLY A 348 -6.47 5.92 1.90
C GLY A 348 -6.32 4.58 1.17
N ASN A 349 -6.20 4.61 -0.16
CA ASN A 349 -6.00 3.42 -0.99
C ASN A 349 -4.55 2.92 -0.98
N GLY A 350 -3.58 3.80 -0.74
CA GLY A 350 -2.16 3.50 -0.85
C GLY A 350 -1.67 2.42 0.14
N VAL A 351 -0.67 1.67 -0.28
CA VAL A 351 0.10 0.78 0.60
C VAL A 351 1.10 1.64 1.37
N PRO A 352 1.17 1.58 2.72
CA PRO A 352 2.11 2.39 3.48
C PRO A 352 3.57 2.20 3.02
N TYR A 353 4.31 3.30 2.94
CA TYR A 353 5.67 3.30 2.39
C TYR A 353 6.62 2.35 3.12
N LEU A 354 6.67 2.38 4.47
CA LEU A 354 7.57 1.49 5.21
C LEU A 354 7.16 0.01 5.13
N LEU A 355 5.87 -0.29 4.98
CA LEU A 355 5.42 -1.66 4.68
C LEU A 355 5.95 -2.09 3.30
N SER A 356 5.79 -1.26 2.28
CA SER A 356 6.28 -1.54 0.93
C SER A 356 7.81 -1.71 0.91
N LYS A 357 8.54 -0.84 1.59
CA LYS A 357 9.99 -0.92 1.75
C LYS A 357 10.41 -2.24 2.39
N GLY A 358 9.75 -2.64 3.48
CA GLY A 358 10.01 -3.92 4.15
C GLY A 358 9.73 -5.14 3.28
N LEU A 359 8.68 -5.08 2.44
CA LEU A 359 8.40 -6.14 1.45
C LEU A 359 9.47 -6.19 0.36
N ALA A 360 9.90 -5.05 -0.16
CA ALA A 360 10.95 -4.99 -1.18
C ALA A 360 12.28 -5.57 -0.66
N CYS A 361 12.69 -5.17 0.54
CA CYS A 361 13.87 -5.68 1.21
C CYS A 361 13.79 -7.21 1.45
N LEU A 362 12.61 -7.72 1.87
CA LEU A 362 12.37 -9.15 2.04
C LEU A 362 12.56 -9.92 0.73
N LEU A 363 12.10 -9.37 -0.39
CA LEU A 363 12.26 -10.02 -1.70
C LEU A 363 13.71 -10.00 -2.19
N TYR A 364 14.46 -8.97 -1.85
CA TYR A 364 15.88 -8.86 -2.22
C TYR A 364 16.75 -9.89 -1.47
N THR A 365 16.40 -10.18 -0.22
CA THR A 365 17.11 -11.16 0.64
C THR A 365 16.58 -12.57 0.52
N SER A 366 15.45 -12.79 -0.15
CA SER A 366 14.89 -14.12 -0.44
C SER A 366 15.76 -14.86 -1.48
N PRO A 367 15.64 -16.20 -1.60
CA PRO A 367 16.47 -16.92 -2.55
C PRO A 367 16.30 -16.31 -3.94
N SER A 368 17.28 -15.51 -4.30
CA SER A 368 17.44 -14.94 -5.64
C SER A 368 18.15 -15.99 -6.50
N PRO A 369 17.74 -16.18 -7.75
CA PRO A 369 18.44 -17.04 -8.67
C PRO A 369 19.84 -16.54 -8.97
#